data_3838f55fa529402b11e287d605595fa1
#
_entry.id   3838f55fa529402b11e287d605595fa1
#
_cell.length_a   1.000
_cell.length_b   1.000
_cell.length_c   1.000
_cell.angle_alpha   90.00
_cell.angle_beta   90.00
_cell.angle_gamma   90.00
#
_symmetry.space_group_name_H-M   'P 1'
#
loop_
_entity.id
_entity.type
_entity.pdbx_description
1 polymer ?
#
loop_
_entity_poly.entity_id
_entity_poly.type
_entity_poly.pdbx_seq_one_letter_code
_entity_poly.pdbx_strand_id
1 'polypeptide(L)'
;MSPDDPHSPPALHVVITDELGRRLRKPSLARWLAAVAPPRARGDVTLALVSDAAIRRLNHRYAHADHATDVLSFASDESAAVSCPPPRRLRGPADGLEHLGDIVIATGVASRQAREAGHSLDTELRILALHGLLHLLGYDHTSDHGMMASVERRLRRKGGLEEGLIDRAGLPSRSARLRLSDAVKRQATTRQLSTSTGAKAGRRRRPGR
;
A
#
# COMPACT_ATOMS: atom_id res chain seq x y z
N MET A 1 22.83 19.93 -10.98
CA MET A 1 23.16 18.94 -9.94
C MET A 1 23.27 17.60 -10.65
N SER A 2 24.46 17.01 -10.63
CA SER A 2 24.74 15.72 -11.27
C SER A 2 24.15 14.57 -10.42
N PRO A 3 23.69 13.46 -11.03
CA PRO A 3 23.12 12.33 -10.30
C PRO A 3 24.11 11.59 -9.38
N ASP A 4 25.39 11.92 -9.48
CA ASP A 4 26.49 11.29 -8.71
C ASP A 4 27.01 12.16 -7.55
N ASP A 5 26.26 13.17 -7.12
CA ASP A 5 26.63 13.96 -5.94
C ASP A 5 26.41 13.11 -4.68
N PRO A 6 27.45 12.79 -3.87
CA PRO A 6 27.32 11.97 -2.66
C PRO A 6 26.42 12.60 -1.58
N HIS A 7 26.04 13.86 -1.76
CA HIS A 7 25.09 14.57 -0.88
C HIS A 7 23.69 14.65 -1.49
N SER A 8 23.46 14.07 -2.68
CA SER A 8 22.10 13.94 -3.21
C SER A 8 21.32 12.98 -2.32
N PRO A 9 20.13 13.38 -1.85
CA PRO A 9 19.33 12.50 -1.03
C PRO A 9 18.98 11.22 -1.81
N PRO A 10 18.98 10.06 -1.15
CA PRO A 10 18.73 8.79 -1.81
C PRO A 10 17.45 8.85 -2.63
N ALA A 11 17.55 8.47 -3.89
CA ALA A 11 16.39 8.35 -4.80
C ALA A 11 15.52 7.17 -4.37
N LEU A 12 14.27 7.12 -4.87
CA LEU A 12 13.41 5.95 -4.70
C LEU A 12 14.01 4.75 -5.43
N HIS A 13 14.28 3.68 -4.70
CA HIS A 13 14.70 2.40 -5.24
C HIS A 13 13.53 1.42 -5.26
N VAL A 14 13.21 0.84 -6.43
CA VAL A 14 12.05 -0.02 -6.63
C VAL A 14 12.50 -1.44 -6.97
N VAL A 15 12.15 -2.39 -6.11
CA VAL A 15 12.37 -3.81 -6.32
C VAL A 15 11.05 -4.47 -6.73
N ILE A 16 11.04 -5.18 -7.88
CA ILE A 16 9.83 -5.89 -8.33
C ILE A 16 10.01 -7.38 -8.11
N THR A 17 8.98 -8.02 -7.52
CA THR A 17 8.99 -9.44 -7.18
C THR A 17 7.74 -10.16 -7.67
N ASP A 18 7.79 -11.49 -7.71
CA ASP A 18 6.61 -12.34 -7.79
C ASP A 18 6.04 -12.64 -6.38
N GLU A 19 4.97 -13.45 -6.32
CA GLU A 19 4.32 -13.83 -5.06
C GLU A 19 5.20 -14.72 -4.14
N LEU A 20 6.30 -15.28 -4.66
CA LEU A 20 7.28 -16.05 -3.89
C LEU A 20 8.48 -15.19 -3.45
N GLY A 21 8.45 -13.90 -3.75
CA GLY A 21 9.52 -12.97 -3.43
C GLY A 21 10.72 -13.04 -4.39
N ARG A 22 10.63 -13.74 -5.51
CA ARG A 22 11.71 -13.80 -6.51
C ARG A 22 11.71 -12.53 -7.34
N ARG A 23 12.89 -11.92 -7.55
CA ARG A 23 13.02 -10.69 -8.33
C ARG A 23 12.59 -10.89 -9.78
N LEU A 24 11.73 -10.00 -10.26
CA LEU A 24 11.28 -9.94 -11.65
C LEU A 24 12.03 -8.83 -12.40
N ARG A 25 12.49 -9.14 -13.62
CA ARG A 25 13.14 -8.15 -14.50
C ARG A 25 12.09 -7.32 -15.25
N LYS A 26 11.60 -6.26 -14.61
CA LYS A 26 10.72 -5.25 -15.22
C LYS A 26 11.32 -3.85 -15.07
N PRO A 27 12.47 -3.58 -15.70
CA PRO A 27 13.23 -2.34 -15.50
C PRO A 27 12.46 -1.09 -15.98
N SER A 28 11.57 -1.23 -16.95
CA SER A 28 10.73 -0.12 -17.44
C SER A 28 9.78 0.38 -16.36
N LEU A 29 9.10 -0.53 -15.65
CA LEU A 29 8.16 -0.17 -14.57
C LEU A 29 8.91 0.44 -13.38
N ALA A 30 10.01 -0.18 -12.94
CA ALA A 30 10.79 0.32 -11.81
C ALA A 30 11.36 1.72 -12.08
N ARG A 31 12.01 1.92 -13.24
CA ARG A 31 12.56 3.22 -13.62
C ARG A 31 11.49 4.28 -13.80
N TRP A 32 10.34 3.90 -14.40
CA TRP A 32 9.23 4.83 -14.58
C TRP A 32 8.71 5.31 -13.22
N LEU A 33 8.45 4.39 -12.27
CA LEU A 33 7.93 4.74 -10.94
C LEU A 33 8.91 5.64 -10.19
N ALA A 34 10.19 5.32 -10.20
CA ALA A 34 11.23 6.16 -9.58
C ALA A 34 11.30 7.56 -10.22
N ALA A 35 11.18 7.67 -11.55
CA ALA A 35 11.24 8.96 -12.26
C ALA A 35 10.03 9.87 -11.99
N VAL A 36 8.83 9.30 -11.83
CA VAL A 36 7.61 10.09 -11.57
C VAL A 36 7.40 10.40 -10.09
N ALA A 37 7.98 9.60 -9.21
CA ALA A 37 7.82 9.71 -7.77
C ALA A 37 7.99 11.15 -7.26
N PRO A 38 7.21 11.57 -6.26
CA PRO A 38 7.41 12.89 -5.65
C PRO A 38 8.73 12.93 -4.87
N PRO A 39 9.35 14.11 -4.70
CA PRO A 39 10.68 14.25 -4.06
C PRO A 39 10.78 13.68 -2.63
N ARG A 40 9.65 13.53 -1.95
CA ARG A 40 9.58 12.94 -0.60
C ARG A 40 9.58 11.40 -0.61
N ALA A 41 9.39 10.75 -1.78
CA ALA A 41 9.51 9.32 -1.93
C ALA A 41 10.99 8.94 -1.98
N ARG A 42 11.57 8.60 -0.85
CA ARG A 42 12.99 8.25 -0.70
C ARG A 42 13.09 6.94 0.04
N GLY A 43 14.04 6.08 -0.38
CA GLY A 43 14.23 4.77 0.22
C GLY A 43 13.77 3.63 -0.68
N ASP A 44 13.54 2.47 -0.10
CA ASP A 44 13.20 1.24 -0.80
C ASP A 44 11.70 0.98 -0.83
N VAL A 45 11.17 0.59 -1.98
CA VAL A 45 9.80 0.07 -2.15
C VAL A 45 9.85 -1.29 -2.82
N THR A 46 9.15 -2.27 -2.24
CA THR A 46 8.91 -3.55 -2.91
C THR A 46 7.56 -3.53 -3.62
N LEU A 47 7.55 -3.89 -4.91
CA LEU A 47 6.36 -4.06 -5.72
C LEU A 47 6.18 -5.54 -6.06
N ALA A 48 5.24 -6.21 -5.39
CA ALA A 48 4.95 -7.61 -5.60
C ALA A 48 3.82 -7.81 -6.63
N LEU A 49 4.10 -8.52 -7.70
CA LEU A 49 3.11 -8.93 -8.70
C LEU A 49 2.60 -10.33 -8.33
N VAL A 50 1.33 -10.44 -7.97
CA VAL A 50 0.75 -11.66 -7.40
C VAL A 50 -0.47 -12.14 -8.19
N SER A 51 -0.92 -13.38 -7.91
CA SER A 51 -2.18 -13.91 -8.42
C SER A 51 -3.39 -13.30 -7.69
N ASP A 52 -4.57 -13.33 -8.34
CA ASP A 52 -5.83 -12.88 -7.75
C ASP A 52 -6.16 -13.66 -6.46
N ALA A 53 -5.81 -14.94 -6.41
CA ALA A 53 -5.98 -15.77 -5.22
C ALA A 53 -5.07 -15.33 -4.07
N ALA A 54 -3.83 -14.92 -4.37
CA ALA A 54 -2.90 -14.45 -3.35
C ALA A 54 -3.38 -13.12 -2.74
N ILE A 55 -3.76 -12.15 -3.57
CA ILE A 55 -4.25 -10.85 -3.06
C ILE A 55 -5.59 -10.99 -2.32
N ARG A 56 -6.48 -11.92 -2.74
CA ARG A 56 -7.72 -12.22 -2.02
C ARG A 56 -7.43 -12.69 -0.58
N ARG A 57 -6.42 -13.58 -0.39
CA ARG A 57 -6.00 -14.03 0.95
C ARG A 57 -5.48 -12.86 1.80
N LEU A 58 -4.69 -11.97 1.21
CA LEU A 58 -4.20 -10.77 1.90
C LEU A 58 -5.36 -9.83 2.25
N ASN A 59 -6.28 -9.59 1.31
CA ASN A 59 -7.44 -8.74 1.50
C ASN A 59 -8.36 -9.28 2.60
N HIS A 60 -8.61 -10.59 2.61
CA HIS A 60 -9.37 -11.25 3.68
C HIS A 60 -8.67 -11.09 5.04
N ARG A 61 -7.36 -11.27 5.08
CA ARG A 61 -6.57 -11.22 6.33
C ARG A 61 -6.49 -9.82 6.91
N TYR A 62 -6.28 -8.81 6.09
CA TYR A 62 -5.97 -7.44 6.52
C TYR A 62 -7.14 -6.46 6.37
N ALA A 63 -8.07 -6.72 5.43
CA ALA A 63 -9.24 -5.90 5.16
C ALA A 63 -10.55 -6.55 5.59
N HIS A 64 -10.53 -7.79 6.04
CA HIS A 64 -11.72 -8.58 6.31
C HIS A 64 -12.68 -8.67 5.10
N ALA A 65 -12.13 -8.57 3.88
CA ALA A 65 -12.88 -8.56 2.63
C ALA A 65 -12.51 -9.77 1.77
N ASP A 66 -13.47 -10.69 1.55
CA ASP A 66 -13.22 -11.94 0.84
C ASP A 66 -13.42 -11.80 -0.68
N HIS A 67 -12.65 -10.90 -1.29
CA HIS A 67 -12.56 -10.75 -2.76
C HIS A 67 -11.15 -10.28 -3.16
N ALA A 68 -10.79 -10.54 -4.41
CA ALA A 68 -9.55 -9.99 -4.96
C ALA A 68 -9.72 -8.50 -5.22
N THR A 69 -8.76 -7.69 -4.75
CA THR A 69 -8.60 -6.28 -5.11
C THR A 69 -7.50 -6.13 -6.15
N ASP A 70 -7.35 -4.97 -6.72
CA ASP A 70 -6.31 -4.64 -7.69
C ASP A 70 -4.95 -4.37 -7.03
N VAL A 71 -4.94 -3.60 -5.93
CA VAL A 71 -3.73 -3.22 -5.21
C VAL A 71 -3.95 -3.15 -3.71
N LEU A 72 -2.92 -3.52 -2.93
CA LEU A 72 -2.79 -3.30 -1.50
C LEU A 72 -1.44 -2.63 -1.22
N SER A 73 -1.42 -1.70 -0.27
CA SER A 73 -0.19 -1.02 0.17
C SER A 73 0.01 -1.18 1.66
N PHE A 74 1.22 -1.58 2.06
CA PHE A 74 1.62 -1.83 3.44
C PHE A 74 2.80 -0.91 3.77
N ALA A 75 2.56 0.14 4.50
CA ALA A 75 3.61 1.05 4.93
C ALA A 75 4.54 0.35 5.94
N SER A 76 5.84 0.61 5.83
CA SER A 76 6.84 0.16 6.79
C SER A 76 6.84 1.12 7.97
N ASP A 77 5.88 0.97 8.87
CA ASP A 77 5.88 1.72 10.12
C ASP A 77 6.70 0.93 11.14
N GLU A 78 7.80 1.49 11.64
CA GLU A 78 8.63 0.84 12.68
C GLU A 78 7.84 0.53 13.97
N SER A 79 6.69 1.17 14.14
CA SER A 79 5.79 1.00 15.29
C SER A 79 4.84 -0.19 15.15
N ALA A 80 4.66 -0.75 13.96
CA ALA A 80 3.77 -1.87 13.71
C ALA A 80 4.54 -3.20 13.76
N ALA A 81 4.92 -3.64 14.96
CA ALA A 81 5.28 -5.03 15.22
C ALA A 81 4.05 -5.92 14.97
N VAL A 82 3.69 -6.13 13.71
CA VAL A 82 2.64 -7.05 13.31
C VAL A 82 3.19 -8.45 13.36
N SER A 83 2.57 -9.29 14.19
CA SER A 83 2.88 -10.71 14.42
C SER A 83 2.68 -11.61 13.20
N CYS A 84 2.84 -11.08 11.99
CA CYS A 84 2.92 -11.87 10.78
C CYS A 84 3.82 -11.17 9.76
N PRO A 85 4.96 -11.76 9.42
CA PRO A 85 5.81 -11.18 8.40
C PRO A 85 5.02 -11.16 7.09
N PRO A 86 5.04 -10.04 6.34
CA PRO A 86 4.75 -10.08 4.92
C PRO A 86 5.62 -11.18 4.30
N PRO A 87 5.25 -11.74 3.13
CA PRO A 87 5.98 -12.83 2.53
C PRO A 87 7.47 -12.47 2.53
N ARG A 88 8.23 -13.20 3.30
CA ARG A 88 9.63 -13.08 3.71
C ARG A 88 10.29 -11.83 3.13
N ARG A 89 10.45 -10.78 3.97
CA ARG A 89 11.16 -9.55 3.59
C ARG A 89 12.38 -9.95 2.76
N LEU A 90 12.34 -9.66 1.48
CA LEU A 90 13.57 -9.61 0.73
C LEU A 90 14.32 -8.45 1.38
N ARG A 91 15.37 -8.75 2.14
CA ARG A 91 16.31 -7.74 2.60
C ARG A 91 16.67 -6.93 1.36
N GLY A 92 16.22 -5.68 1.32
CA GLY A 92 16.76 -4.70 0.41
C GLY A 92 18.27 -4.67 0.54
N PRO A 93 19.00 -4.11 -0.42
CA PRO A 93 20.43 -3.97 -0.32
C PRO A 93 20.78 -3.35 1.03
N ALA A 94 21.88 -3.80 1.61
CA ALA A 94 22.36 -3.45 2.95
C ALA A 94 22.81 -1.96 3.09
N ASP A 95 22.29 -1.06 2.29
CA ASP A 95 22.80 0.29 2.05
C ASP A 95 22.18 1.34 2.99
N GLY A 96 21.48 0.92 4.04
CA GLY A 96 20.95 1.85 5.05
C GLY A 96 19.78 2.72 4.57
N LEU A 97 19.16 2.42 3.43
CA LEU A 97 17.98 3.11 2.94
C LEU A 97 16.75 2.68 3.75
N GLU A 98 15.93 3.66 4.11
CA GLU A 98 14.66 3.43 4.78
C GLU A 98 13.70 2.64 3.86
N HIS A 99 13.09 1.57 4.38
CA HIS A 99 12.06 0.84 3.63
C HIS A 99 10.72 1.55 3.78
N LEU A 100 10.20 2.11 2.69
CA LEU A 100 8.91 2.80 2.70
C LEU A 100 7.72 1.85 2.84
N GLY A 101 7.84 0.63 2.33
CA GLY A 101 6.79 -0.37 2.41
C GLY A 101 6.67 -1.24 1.17
N ASP A 102 5.59 -2.04 1.15
CA ASP A 102 5.29 -3.01 0.10
C ASP A 102 4.02 -2.63 -0.64
N ILE A 103 4.04 -2.72 -1.98
CA ILE A 103 2.88 -2.56 -2.85
C ILE A 103 2.61 -3.92 -3.48
N VAL A 104 1.40 -4.45 -3.32
CA VAL A 104 1.00 -5.76 -3.85
C VAL A 104 -0.06 -5.56 -4.93
N ILE A 105 0.19 -5.99 -6.17
CA ILE A 105 -0.71 -5.82 -7.31
C ILE A 105 -1.15 -7.19 -7.84
N ALA A 106 -2.49 -7.39 -7.97
CA ALA A 106 -3.08 -8.56 -8.59
C ALA A 106 -3.01 -8.46 -10.12
N THR A 107 -2.18 -9.29 -10.75
CA THR A 107 -1.96 -9.23 -12.20
C THR A 107 -3.20 -9.61 -13.02
N GLY A 108 -4.04 -10.52 -12.53
CA GLY A 108 -5.29 -10.89 -13.17
C GLY A 108 -6.32 -9.77 -13.13
N VAL A 109 -6.51 -9.13 -11.98
CA VAL A 109 -7.39 -7.95 -11.84
C VAL A 109 -6.89 -6.82 -12.72
N ALA A 110 -5.60 -6.47 -12.65
CA ALA A 110 -4.99 -5.43 -13.47
C ALA A 110 -5.16 -5.70 -14.97
N SER A 111 -5.03 -6.95 -15.41
CA SER A 111 -5.24 -7.32 -16.82
C SER A 111 -6.69 -7.14 -17.29
N ARG A 112 -7.67 -7.37 -16.43
CA ARG A 112 -9.09 -7.12 -16.75
C ARG A 112 -9.36 -5.62 -16.83
N GLN A 113 -8.91 -4.85 -15.84
CA GLN A 113 -9.05 -3.39 -15.81
C GLN A 113 -8.38 -2.73 -17.03
N ALA A 114 -7.18 -3.17 -17.41
CA ALA A 114 -6.49 -2.68 -18.60
C ALA A 114 -7.32 -2.88 -19.87
N ARG A 115 -7.90 -4.10 -20.06
CA ARG A 115 -8.75 -4.39 -21.20
C ARG A 115 -10.03 -3.57 -21.21
N GLU A 116 -10.70 -3.43 -20.07
CA GLU A 116 -11.88 -2.59 -19.91
C GLU A 116 -11.57 -1.11 -20.18
N ALA A 117 -10.34 -0.68 -19.82
CA ALA A 117 -9.84 0.66 -20.02
C ALA A 117 -9.33 0.93 -21.45
N GLY A 118 -9.15 -0.11 -22.27
CA GLY A 118 -8.61 0.02 -23.63
C GLY A 118 -7.13 0.38 -23.68
N HIS A 119 -6.34 0.05 -22.63
CA HIS A 119 -4.91 0.30 -22.60
C HIS A 119 -4.10 -0.96 -22.25
N SER A 120 -2.77 -0.85 -22.29
CA SER A 120 -1.89 -1.98 -22.01
C SER A 120 -1.85 -2.36 -20.54
N LEU A 121 -1.56 -3.64 -20.24
CA LEU A 121 -1.29 -4.07 -18.87
C LEU A 121 -0.13 -3.30 -18.23
N ASP A 122 0.91 -2.93 -19.00
CA ASP A 122 2.03 -2.14 -18.48
C ASP A 122 1.58 -0.75 -18.01
N THR A 123 0.66 -0.13 -18.74
CA THR A 123 0.02 1.13 -18.33
C THR A 123 -0.76 0.96 -17.03
N GLU A 124 -1.56 -0.10 -16.90
CA GLU A 124 -2.32 -0.36 -15.69
C GLU A 124 -1.41 -0.62 -14.48
N LEU A 125 -0.35 -1.42 -14.65
CA LEU A 125 0.63 -1.65 -13.59
C LEU A 125 1.31 -0.36 -13.14
N ARG A 126 1.59 0.59 -14.04
CA ARG A 126 2.13 1.91 -13.68
C ARG A 126 1.12 2.72 -12.86
N ILE A 127 -0.15 2.72 -13.26
CA ILE A 127 -1.22 3.41 -12.55
C ILE A 127 -1.36 2.86 -11.13
N LEU A 128 -1.48 1.55 -10.98
CA LEU A 128 -1.64 0.90 -9.69
C LEU A 128 -0.39 1.06 -8.79
N ALA A 129 0.81 0.97 -9.37
CA ALA A 129 2.06 1.18 -8.63
C ALA A 129 2.19 2.62 -8.10
N LEU A 130 1.87 3.63 -8.92
CA LEU A 130 1.87 5.02 -8.50
C LEU A 130 0.82 5.28 -7.41
N HIS A 131 -0.38 4.75 -7.58
CA HIS A 131 -1.46 4.84 -6.60
C HIS A 131 -1.03 4.25 -5.25
N GLY A 132 -0.46 3.03 -5.26
CA GLY A 132 0.07 2.38 -4.06
C GLY A 132 1.20 3.17 -3.41
N LEU A 133 2.12 3.74 -4.20
CA LEU A 133 3.18 4.60 -3.68
C LEU A 133 2.64 5.83 -2.95
N LEU A 134 1.61 6.48 -3.49
CA LEU A 134 0.98 7.62 -2.83
C LEU A 134 0.37 7.23 -1.48
N HIS A 135 -0.21 6.03 -1.38
CA HIS A 135 -0.68 5.52 -0.08
C HIS A 135 0.46 5.28 0.92
N LEU A 136 1.59 4.71 0.49
CA LEU A 136 2.77 4.57 1.36
C LEU A 136 3.27 5.92 1.88
N LEU A 137 3.16 6.97 1.06
CA LEU A 137 3.52 8.34 1.42
C LEU A 137 2.48 9.08 2.26
N GLY A 138 1.42 8.40 2.67
CA GLY A 138 0.44 8.98 3.56
C GLY A 138 -0.72 9.72 2.90
N TYR A 139 -0.86 9.72 1.58
CA TYR A 139 -2.08 10.25 0.96
C TYR A 139 -3.27 9.30 1.17
N ASP A 140 -4.43 9.88 1.43
CA ASP A 140 -5.67 9.13 1.63
C ASP A 140 -6.85 9.90 1.03
N HIS A 141 -7.35 9.42 -0.12
CA HIS A 141 -8.45 10.07 -0.85
C HIS A 141 -9.79 10.09 -0.11
N THR A 142 -9.94 9.38 1.02
CA THR A 142 -11.16 9.42 1.83
C THR A 142 -11.20 10.65 2.75
N SER A 143 -10.03 11.20 3.08
CA SER A 143 -9.88 12.30 4.05
C SER A 143 -9.24 13.56 3.48
N ASP A 144 -8.70 13.53 2.25
CA ASP A 144 -7.82 14.57 1.72
C ASP A 144 -8.49 15.59 0.77
N HIS A 145 -9.83 15.59 0.69
CA HIS A 145 -10.60 16.49 -0.18
C HIS A 145 -10.15 16.53 -1.66
N GLY A 146 -9.64 15.39 -2.19
CA GLY A 146 -9.19 15.26 -3.57
C GLY A 146 -7.73 15.62 -3.83
N MET A 147 -6.95 15.87 -2.79
CA MET A 147 -5.51 16.16 -2.91
C MET A 147 -4.76 15.02 -3.56
N MET A 148 -5.00 13.76 -3.15
CA MET A 148 -4.38 12.59 -3.74
C MET A 148 -4.67 12.48 -5.23
N ALA A 149 -5.93 12.65 -5.64
CA ALA A 149 -6.32 12.60 -7.05
C ALA A 149 -5.62 13.68 -7.90
N SER A 150 -5.47 14.87 -7.34
CA SER A 150 -4.74 15.97 -8.00
C SER A 150 -3.25 15.67 -8.17
N VAL A 151 -2.61 15.17 -7.12
CA VAL A 151 -1.19 14.77 -7.16
C VAL A 151 -0.98 13.62 -8.13
N GLU A 152 -1.81 12.57 -8.06
CA GLU A 152 -1.75 11.41 -8.94
C GLU A 152 -1.87 11.80 -10.41
N ARG A 153 -2.85 12.64 -10.76
CA ARG A 153 -3.03 13.16 -12.13
C ARG A 153 -1.79 13.89 -12.63
N ARG A 154 -1.21 14.77 -11.80
CA ARG A 154 0.02 15.50 -12.16
C ARG A 154 1.20 14.56 -12.41
N LEU A 155 1.38 13.54 -11.56
CA LEU A 155 2.48 12.59 -11.69
C LEU A 155 2.28 11.64 -12.89
N ARG A 156 1.06 11.23 -13.18
CA ARG A 156 0.72 10.49 -14.41
C ARG A 156 1.12 11.27 -15.67
N ARG A 157 0.75 12.56 -15.76
CA ARG A 157 1.17 13.44 -16.86
C ARG A 157 2.69 13.55 -16.95
N LYS A 158 3.39 13.75 -15.83
CA LYS A 158 4.85 13.76 -15.79
C LYS A 158 5.45 12.46 -16.36
N GLY A 159 4.79 11.33 -16.12
CA GLY A 159 5.20 9.99 -16.60
C GLY A 159 4.73 9.64 -18.01
N GLY A 160 4.12 10.56 -18.75
CA GLY A 160 3.64 10.33 -20.11
C GLY A 160 2.40 9.43 -20.18
N LEU A 161 1.64 9.29 -19.09
CA LEU A 161 0.33 8.64 -19.12
C LEU A 161 -0.74 9.67 -19.46
N GLU A 162 -1.46 9.45 -20.56
CA GLU A 162 -2.47 10.40 -21.08
C GLU A 162 -3.68 10.54 -20.16
N GLU A 163 -4.33 11.72 -20.21
CA GLU A 163 -5.49 12.06 -19.37
C GLU A 163 -6.76 11.25 -19.68
N GLY A 164 -6.91 10.73 -20.89
CA GLY A 164 -8.07 9.92 -21.28
C GLY A 164 -8.28 8.63 -20.48
N LEU A 165 -7.30 8.22 -19.67
CA LEU A 165 -7.38 7.10 -18.73
C LEU A 165 -7.94 7.50 -17.36
N ILE A 166 -8.19 8.79 -17.12
CA ILE A 166 -8.47 9.38 -15.80
C ILE A 166 -9.96 9.43 -15.48
N ASP A 167 -10.85 9.44 -16.47
CA ASP A 167 -12.30 9.60 -16.27
C ASP A 167 -12.99 8.42 -15.57
N ARG A 168 -12.25 7.37 -15.25
CA ARG A 168 -12.76 6.25 -14.43
C ARG A 168 -12.66 6.46 -12.92
N ALA A 169 -12.07 7.54 -12.46
CA ALA A 169 -12.09 7.91 -11.03
C ALA A 169 -13.49 8.26 -10.50
N GLY A 170 -14.50 8.35 -11.38
CA GLY A 170 -15.91 8.48 -10.99
C GLY A 170 -16.59 7.16 -10.60
N LEU A 171 -16.01 6.00 -10.92
CA LEU A 171 -16.46 4.73 -10.37
C LEU A 171 -15.65 4.45 -9.12
N PRO A 172 -16.29 4.17 -7.97
CA PRO A 172 -15.55 3.84 -6.76
C PRO A 172 -14.69 2.61 -7.04
N SER A 173 -13.39 2.83 -7.24
CA SER A 173 -12.40 1.76 -7.18
C SER A 173 -12.60 1.10 -5.82
N ARG A 174 -13.10 -0.13 -5.81
CA ARG A 174 -13.26 -0.94 -4.60
C ARG A 174 -11.89 -1.46 -4.13
N SER A 175 -10.87 -0.67 -4.31
CA SER A 175 -9.54 -0.95 -3.77
C SER A 175 -9.63 -0.94 -2.27
N ALA A 176 -9.54 -2.12 -1.67
CA ALA A 176 -9.47 -2.24 -0.22
C ALA A 176 -8.16 -1.61 0.24
N ARG A 177 -8.28 -0.42 0.78
CA ARG A 177 -7.17 0.39 1.27
C ARG A 177 -6.98 0.16 2.75
N LEU A 178 -6.03 -0.67 3.05
CA LEU A 178 -5.61 -0.87 4.42
C LEU A 178 -4.24 -0.25 4.64
N ARG A 179 -4.27 0.78 5.44
CA ARG A 179 -3.11 1.07 6.28
C ARG A 179 -3.15 0.08 7.43
N LEU A 180 -2.10 -0.68 7.60
CA LEU A 180 -1.91 -1.57 8.74
C LEU A 180 -2.11 -0.82 10.09
N SER A 181 -1.78 0.49 10.11
CA SER A 181 -1.97 1.39 11.26
C SER A 181 -3.42 1.53 11.71
N ASP A 182 -4.40 1.51 10.80
CA ASP A 182 -5.81 1.70 11.17
C ASP A 182 -6.45 0.41 11.71
N ALA A 183 -6.00 -0.75 11.25
CA ALA A 183 -6.43 -2.04 11.80
C ALA A 183 -5.91 -2.22 13.24
N VAL A 184 -4.68 -1.82 13.52
CA VAL A 184 -4.08 -1.88 14.87
C VAL A 184 -4.76 -0.89 15.83
N LYS A 185 -5.08 0.33 15.39
CA LYS A 185 -5.79 1.31 16.22
C LYS A 185 -7.20 0.84 16.60
N ARG A 186 -7.94 0.21 15.69
CA ARG A 186 -9.28 -0.33 15.99
C ARG A 186 -9.24 -1.49 17.00
N GLN A 187 -8.24 -2.36 16.94
CA GLN A 187 -8.08 -3.44 17.90
C GLN A 187 -7.65 -2.95 19.29
N ALA A 188 -6.83 -1.91 19.37
CA ALA A 188 -6.45 -1.29 20.64
C ALA A 188 -7.65 -0.65 21.35
N THR A 189 -8.53 0.03 20.60
CA THR A 189 -9.75 0.68 21.16
C THR A 189 -10.76 -0.35 21.66
N THR A 190 -10.92 -1.49 20.96
CA THR A 190 -11.85 -2.55 21.39
C THR A 190 -11.36 -3.26 22.66
N ARG A 191 -10.04 -3.37 22.84
CA ARG A 191 -9.46 -4.01 24.02
C ARG A 191 -9.55 -3.14 25.29
N GLN A 192 -9.56 -1.81 25.16
CA GLN A 192 -9.72 -0.90 26.30
C GLN A 192 -11.17 -0.84 26.79
N LEU A 193 -12.15 -1.04 25.91
CA LEU A 193 -13.59 -1.06 26.31
C LEU A 193 -14.00 -2.34 27.02
N SER A 194 -13.30 -3.46 26.83
CA SER A 194 -13.61 -4.74 27.49
C SER A 194 -13.03 -4.88 28.90
N THR A 195 -12.09 -4.04 29.31
CA THR A 195 -11.49 -4.08 30.65
C THR A 195 -12.18 -3.17 31.68
N SER A 196 -13.08 -2.26 31.26
CA SER A 196 -13.73 -1.31 32.18
C SER A 196 -15.07 -1.77 32.71
N THR A 197 -15.64 -2.91 32.26
CA THR A 197 -16.98 -3.37 32.67
C THR A 197 -16.96 -4.46 33.75
N GLY A 198 -15.79 -4.83 34.29
CA GLY A 198 -15.60 -5.95 35.23
C GLY A 198 -15.52 -5.61 36.72
N ALA A 199 -15.73 -4.37 37.15
CA ALA A 199 -15.50 -3.99 38.55
C ALA A 199 -16.67 -3.26 39.19
N LYS A 200 -17.86 -3.90 39.29
CA LYS A 200 -18.89 -3.46 40.23
C LYS A 200 -19.97 -4.52 40.43
N ALA A 201 -19.70 -5.56 41.25
CA ALA A 201 -20.74 -6.31 41.94
C ALA A 201 -20.14 -7.10 43.10
N GLY A 202 -20.50 -6.84 44.33
CA GLY A 202 -20.24 -7.79 45.41
C GLY A 202 -19.96 -7.21 46.77
N ARG A 203 -20.77 -6.27 47.28
CA ARG A 203 -20.82 -6.03 48.72
C ARG A 203 -22.20 -6.43 49.26
N ARG A 204 -22.39 -7.73 49.58
CA ARG A 204 -23.51 -8.23 50.35
C ARG A 204 -23.22 -8.01 51.83
N ARG A 205 -24.09 -7.24 52.49
CA ARG A 205 -24.17 -7.10 53.94
C ARG A 205 -24.73 -8.41 54.53
N ARG A 206 -24.12 -8.91 55.59
CA ARG A 206 -24.70 -9.91 56.50
C ARG A 206 -25.57 -9.19 57.50
N PRO A 207 -26.80 -9.67 57.82
CA PRO A 207 -27.51 -9.26 59.01
C PRO A 207 -26.99 -10.04 60.22
N GLY A 208 -26.95 -9.35 61.35
CA GLY A 208 -26.56 -9.92 62.62
C GLY A 208 -27.62 -10.77 63.31
N ARG A 209 -27.12 -11.66 64.08
CA ARG A 209 -27.59 -12.02 65.41
C ARG A 209 -26.43 -12.49 66.21
#